data_1b7dc1cae5524f24e795a1afc6019a08
#
_entry.id   1b7dc1cae5524f24e795a1afc6019a08
#
_cell.length_a   1.000
_cell.length_b   1.000
_cell.length_c   1.000
_cell.angle_alpha   90.00
_cell.angle_beta   90.00
_cell.angle_gamma   90.00
#
_symmetry.space_group_name_H-M   'P 1'
#
loop_
_entity.id
_entity.type
_entity.pdbx_description
1 polymer ?
#
loop_
_entity_poly.entity_id
_entity_poly.type
_entity_poly.pdbx_seq_one_letter_code
_entity_poly.pdbx_strand_id
1 'polypeptide(L)'
;MTPKTLESEIETDPFKPVRLHLSSGKSIDIRDRGAIWYMSYGLMVFHRRDRSRKFAEGYDLINYRLIERVEQISENGDTDH
;
A
#
# COMPACT_ATOMS: atom_id res chain seq x y z
N MET A 1 -13.25 -3.92 1.22
CA MET A 1 -13.12 -3.07 0.04
C MET A 1 -12.99 -3.93 -1.20
N THR A 2 -13.63 -3.57 -2.28
CA THR A 2 -13.53 -4.37 -3.50
C THR A 2 -12.19 -4.12 -4.18
N PRO A 3 -11.68 -5.11 -4.93
CA PRO A 3 -10.40 -4.94 -5.62
C PRO A 3 -10.37 -3.73 -6.57
N LYS A 4 -11.47 -3.51 -7.29
CA LYS A 4 -11.54 -2.42 -8.24
C LYS A 4 -11.51 -1.06 -7.55
N THR A 5 -12.24 -0.92 -6.45
CA THR A 5 -12.25 0.31 -5.68
C THR A 5 -10.87 0.58 -5.09
N LEU A 6 -10.25 -0.46 -4.53
CA LEU A 6 -8.93 -0.33 -3.95
C LEU A 6 -7.91 0.10 -5.00
N GLU A 7 -7.93 -0.56 -6.15
CA GLU A 7 -7.00 -0.22 -7.22
C GLU A 7 -7.14 1.23 -7.64
N SER A 8 -8.37 1.72 -7.80
CA SER A 8 -8.57 3.10 -8.22
C SER A 8 -8.11 4.10 -7.17
N GLU A 9 -8.17 3.73 -5.89
CA GLU A 9 -7.69 4.60 -4.82
C GLU A 9 -6.17 4.66 -4.78
N ILE A 10 -5.50 3.58 -5.15
CA ILE A 10 -4.05 3.49 -5.10
C ILE A 10 -3.41 3.98 -6.40
N GLU A 11 -3.98 3.59 -7.54
CA GLU A 11 -3.39 3.85 -8.85
C GLU A 11 -3.76 5.24 -9.37
N THR A 12 -3.35 6.24 -8.63
CA THR A 12 -3.54 7.63 -9.06
C THR A 12 -2.36 8.05 -9.95
N ASP A 13 -2.58 9.06 -10.77
CA ASP A 13 -1.55 9.57 -11.66
C ASP A 13 -1.41 11.08 -11.44
N PRO A 14 -0.30 11.54 -10.87
CA PRO A 14 0.86 10.73 -10.44
C PRO A 14 0.53 9.92 -9.19
N PHE A 15 1.31 8.86 -8.98
CA PHE A 15 1.16 8.03 -7.79
C PHE A 15 1.52 8.83 -6.54
N LYS A 16 0.71 8.68 -5.51
CA LYS A 16 0.96 9.31 -4.22
C LYS A 16 0.97 8.24 -3.15
N PRO A 17 1.85 8.35 -2.15
CA PRO A 17 1.90 7.35 -1.08
C PRO A 17 0.57 7.23 -0.37
N VAL A 18 0.24 6.01 0.02
CA VAL A 18 -1.01 5.72 0.71
C VAL A 18 -0.76 4.86 1.92
N ARG A 19 -1.69 4.92 2.85
CA ARG A 19 -1.69 4.06 4.03
C ARG A 19 -2.95 3.22 4.01
N LEU A 20 -2.78 1.90 4.03
CA LEU A 20 -3.90 0.98 4.10
C LEU A 20 -4.23 0.72 5.56
N HIS A 21 -5.48 0.96 5.93
CA HIS A 21 -5.95 0.69 7.28
C HIS A 21 -6.68 -0.64 7.30
N LEU A 22 -6.21 -1.55 8.13
CA LEU A 22 -6.74 -2.91 8.20
C LEU A 22 -7.71 -3.05 9.35
N SER A 23 -8.61 -4.01 9.23
CA SER A 23 -9.62 -4.27 10.25
C SER A 23 -9.00 -4.70 11.59
N SER A 24 -7.76 -5.20 11.55
CA SER A 24 -7.05 -5.58 12.77
C SER A 24 -6.56 -4.37 13.57
N GLY A 25 -6.64 -3.17 13.01
CA GLY A 25 -6.09 -1.98 13.61
C GLY A 25 -4.69 -1.66 13.12
N LYS A 26 -4.07 -2.57 12.38
CA LYS A 26 -2.76 -2.31 11.80
C LYS A 26 -2.88 -1.47 10.54
N SER A 27 -1.80 -0.83 10.16
CA SER A 27 -1.75 -0.07 8.92
C SER A 27 -0.47 -0.40 8.18
N ILE A 28 -0.51 -0.25 6.85
CA ILE A 28 0.61 -0.54 5.98
C ILE A 28 0.79 0.62 5.04
N ASP A 29 1.99 1.18 5.01
CA ASP A 29 2.31 2.30 4.13
C ASP A 29 2.87 1.80 2.82
N ILE A 30 2.37 2.35 1.73
CA ILE A 30 2.85 2.05 0.38
C ILE A 30 3.38 3.34 -0.19
N ARG A 31 4.69 3.42 -0.37
CA ARG A 31 5.33 4.64 -0.86
C ARG A 31 5.86 4.52 -2.28
N ASP A 32 5.73 3.33 -2.87
CA ASP A 32 6.24 3.06 -4.20
C ASP A 32 5.24 2.16 -4.91
N ARG A 33 4.77 2.61 -6.08
CA ARG A 33 3.84 1.81 -6.88
C ARG A 33 4.41 0.43 -7.21
N GLY A 34 5.72 0.35 -7.44
CA GLY A 34 6.36 -0.92 -7.79
C GLY A 34 6.37 -1.94 -6.68
N ALA A 35 5.98 -1.54 -5.47
CA ALA A 35 5.95 -2.46 -4.34
C ALA A 35 4.64 -3.24 -4.24
N ILE A 36 3.71 -3.04 -5.17
CA ILE A 36 2.36 -3.62 -5.06
C ILE A 36 2.12 -4.61 -6.18
N TRP A 37 1.63 -5.79 -5.82
CA TRP A 37 1.12 -6.77 -6.77
C TRP A 37 -0.33 -7.06 -6.44
N TYR A 38 -1.22 -6.89 -7.41
CA TYR A 38 -2.64 -7.16 -7.24
C TYR A 38 -2.94 -8.58 -7.64
N MET A 39 -3.68 -9.27 -6.78
CA MET A 39 -4.11 -10.65 -7.05
C MET A 39 -5.62 -10.71 -6.93
N SER A 40 -6.21 -11.86 -7.27
CA SER A 40 -7.66 -11.95 -7.35
C SER A 40 -8.36 -11.74 -6.00
N TYR A 41 -7.73 -12.10 -4.90
CA TYR A 41 -8.36 -11.99 -3.58
C TYR A 41 -7.60 -11.10 -2.59
N GLY A 42 -6.50 -10.53 -3.01
CA GLY A 42 -5.73 -9.67 -2.13
C GLY A 42 -4.60 -9.00 -2.88
N LEU A 43 -3.80 -8.27 -2.16
CA LEU A 43 -2.63 -7.65 -2.74
C LEU A 43 -1.39 -7.98 -1.93
N MET A 44 -0.26 -7.95 -2.60
CA MET A 44 1.02 -8.21 -1.97
C MET A 44 1.80 -6.91 -1.97
N VAL A 45 2.31 -6.54 -0.80
CA VAL A 45 3.11 -5.33 -0.65
C VAL A 45 4.52 -5.76 -0.26
N PHE A 46 5.47 -5.41 -1.11
CA PHE A 46 6.86 -5.75 -0.87
C PHE A 46 7.54 -4.70 0.00
N HIS A 47 8.38 -5.15 0.90
CA HIS A 47 9.10 -4.26 1.80
C HIS A 47 10.57 -4.26 1.45
N ARG A 48 11.13 -3.06 1.33
CA ARG A 48 12.55 -2.88 1.08
C ARG A 48 13.13 -2.02 2.18
N ARG A 49 14.19 -2.50 2.77
CA ARG A 49 14.89 -1.73 3.77
C ARG A 49 15.67 -0.58 3.13
N ASP A 50 16.22 -0.84 1.96
CA ASP A 50 17.04 0.12 1.24
C ASP A 50 16.59 0.18 -0.20
N ARG A 51 16.29 1.38 -0.69
CA ARG A 51 15.82 1.57 -2.06
C ARG A 51 16.82 1.14 -3.12
N SER A 52 18.10 1.16 -2.78
CA SER A 52 19.14 0.74 -3.73
C SER A 52 19.16 -0.77 -3.91
N ARG A 53 18.52 -1.52 -3.04
CA ARG A 53 18.49 -2.97 -3.15
C ARG A 53 17.49 -3.41 -4.19
N LYS A 54 17.86 -4.43 -4.94
CA LYS A 54 17.01 -5.00 -5.97
C LYS A 54 15.98 -5.96 -5.41
N PHE A 55 16.23 -6.50 -4.24
CA PHE A 55 15.36 -7.53 -3.66
C PHE A 55 14.61 -7.00 -2.46
N ALA A 56 13.35 -7.39 -2.34
CA ALA A 56 12.56 -7.06 -1.18
C ALA A 56 13.05 -7.83 0.03
N GLU A 57 12.98 -7.20 1.20
CA GLU A 57 13.35 -7.84 2.47
C GLU A 57 12.21 -8.72 2.98
N GLY A 58 11.02 -8.52 2.50
CA GLY A 58 9.86 -9.28 2.89
C GLY A 58 8.63 -8.75 2.19
N TYR A 59 7.48 -9.29 2.55
CA TYR A 59 6.23 -8.85 1.95
C TYR A 59 5.08 -9.10 2.91
N ASP A 60 3.99 -8.37 2.68
CA ASP A 60 2.70 -8.61 3.33
C ASP A 60 1.70 -9.03 2.29
N LEU A 61 0.95 -10.08 2.59
CA LEU A 61 -0.13 -10.55 1.73
C LEU A 61 -1.44 -10.20 2.44
N ILE A 62 -2.24 -9.35 1.82
CA ILE A 62 -3.40 -8.76 2.45
C ILE A 62 -4.66 -9.07 1.66
N ASN A 63 -5.60 -9.75 2.31
CA ASN A 63 -6.90 -10.03 1.70
C ASN A 63 -7.68 -8.71 1.58
N TYR A 64 -8.34 -8.49 0.44
CA TYR A 64 -9.10 -7.26 0.21
C TYR A 64 -10.14 -7.00 1.28
N ARG A 65 -10.71 -8.05 1.85
CA ARG A 65 -11.74 -7.91 2.87
C ARG A 65 -11.23 -7.29 4.16
N LEU A 66 -9.92 -7.36 4.39
CA LEU A 66 -9.33 -6.82 5.62
C LEU A 66 -8.99 -5.34 5.51
N ILE A 67 -9.10 -4.77 4.33
CA ILE A 67 -8.76 -3.36 4.12
C ILE A 67 -10.01 -2.53 4.30
N GLU A 68 -9.98 -1.65 5.30
CA GLU A 68 -11.14 -0.83 5.64
C GLU A 68 -11.14 0.50 4.90
N ARG A 69 -9.97 1.10 4.74
CA ARG A 69 -9.87 2.36 4.01
C ARG A 69 -8.45 2.62 3.55
N VAL A 70 -8.34 3.52 2.60
CA VAL A 70 -7.07 3.97 2.06
C VAL A 70 -6.93 5.46 2.37
N GLU A 71 -5.80 5.82 2.96
CA GLU A 71 -5.52 7.20 3.31
C GLU A 71 -4.31 7.69 2.51
N GLN A 72 -4.44 8.86 1.89
CA GLN A 72 -3.28 9.47 1.26
C GLN A 72 -2.37 10.05 2.34
N ILE A 73 -1.06 9.80 2.22
CA ILE A 73 -0.10 10.32 3.18
C ILE A 73 0.92 11.16 2.44
N SER A 74 1.67 11.96 3.21
CA SER A 74 2.64 12.85 2.63
C SER A 74 3.85 12.09 2.11
N GLU A 75 4.34 12.46 0.94
CA GLU A 75 5.50 11.84 0.34
C GLU A 75 6.74 11.91 1.21
N ASN A 76 6.91 13.02 1.90
CA ASN A 76 8.09 13.22 2.73
C ASN A 76 7.87 12.74 4.16
N GLY A 77 6.76 12.08 4.42
CA GLY A 77 6.45 11.57 5.75
C GLY A 77 5.99 12.64 6.73
N ASP A 78 5.88 13.88 6.30
CA ASP A 78 5.48 14.99 7.13
C ASP A 78 3.96 15.03 7.19
N THR A 79 3.47 15.04 8.36
CA THR A 79 2.04 15.10 8.53
C THR A 79 1.54 16.50 8.64
N ASP A 80 2.10 17.42 8.79
CA ASP A 80 1.76 18.59 8.88
C ASP A 80 1.04 19.10 9.22
N HIS A 81 1.04 19.17 9.46
CA HIS A 81 0.64 19.43 9.79
C HIS A 81 0.02 19.70 9.82
#